data_864b9fdb72ade3352f4dc952fd56f214
#
_entry.id   864b9fdb72ade3352f4dc952fd56f214
#
_cell.length_a   1.000
_cell.length_b   1.000
_cell.length_c   1.000
_cell.angle_alpha   90.00
_cell.angle_beta   90.00
_cell.angle_gamma   90.00
#
_symmetry.space_group_name_H-M   'P 1'
#
loop_
_entity.id
_entity.type
_entity.pdbx_description
1 polymer ?
#
loop_
_entity_poly.entity_id
_entity_poly.type
_entity_poly.pdbx_seq_one_letter_code
_entity_poly.pdbx_strand_id
1 'polypeptide(L)'
;EEGGGKWGTRHLLAEKILHPSDCLIAEPTPAHAPCIGQKGVLRYTVDFTGEPGHSSLYPQFGTSAVMQAADFLAWISTLHKRDYPQTPQMDAIIRHSCEVAQEIYGGDFSAVFRKVAYNPGLIEGGERENIVAQRCRLLMDMRLPWGVSHAEMQSEIELHLPLTASLTVKTAADASMTDPDSFLVKTVCGCVGDAYGISCSPMVQWAASDARALRLAGFRAIEYGPGELQTMHGINERVRIDQLNTAAGIYAAVIEKYGERV
;
A
#
# COMPACT_ATOMS: atom_id res chain seq x y z
N GLU A 1 7.28 14.44 -5.18
CA GLU A 1 6.01 14.33 -5.94
C GLU A 1 5.01 13.45 -5.18
N GLU A 2 4.13 14.08 -4.42
CA GLU A 2 3.16 13.43 -3.53
C GLU A 2 2.19 12.47 -4.26
N GLY A 3 1.86 12.76 -5.48
CA GLY A 3 0.93 11.94 -6.26
C GLY A 3 1.50 10.62 -6.78
N GLY A 4 2.78 10.29 -6.52
CA GLY A 4 3.44 9.13 -7.12
C GLY A 4 3.37 9.17 -8.64
N GLY A 5 3.44 10.36 -9.22
CA GLY A 5 3.26 10.61 -10.62
C GLY A 5 4.42 10.14 -11.49
N LYS A 6 4.32 10.42 -12.76
CA LYS A 6 5.25 9.92 -13.78
C LYS A 6 6.54 10.72 -13.92
N TRP A 7 6.67 11.83 -13.23
CA TRP A 7 7.80 12.78 -13.39
C TRP A 7 8.90 12.64 -12.32
N GLY A 8 8.64 11.93 -11.23
CA GLY A 8 9.59 11.64 -10.15
C GLY A 8 10.39 10.37 -10.38
N THR A 9 10.54 9.57 -9.33
CA THR A 9 11.33 8.31 -9.32
C THR A 9 11.01 7.37 -10.48
N ARG A 10 9.75 7.26 -10.88
CA ARG A 10 9.36 6.42 -12.02
C ARG A 10 9.92 6.92 -13.34
N HIS A 11 9.99 8.24 -13.54
CA HIS A 11 10.63 8.83 -14.72
C HIS A 11 12.13 8.55 -14.72
N LEU A 12 12.79 8.78 -13.59
CA LEU A 12 14.22 8.53 -13.46
C LEU A 12 14.60 7.07 -13.72
N LEU A 13 13.75 6.13 -13.29
CA LEU A 13 13.89 4.70 -13.59
C LEU A 13 13.67 4.39 -15.07
N ALA A 14 12.62 4.94 -15.69
CA ALA A 14 12.29 4.73 -17.10
C ALA A 14 13.38 5.26 -18.02
N GLU A 15 13.94 6.43 -17.73
CA GLU A 15 15.05 7.06 -18.46
C GLU A 15 16.42 6.46 -18.11
N LYS A 16 16.46 5.46 -17.23
CA LYS A 16 17.71 4.80 -16.75
C LYS A 16 18.74 5.79 -16.19
N ILE A 17 18.27 6.85 -15.55
CA ILE A 17 19.12 7.85 -14.88
C ILE A 17 19.61 7.33 -13.53
N LEU A 18 18.77 6.53 -12.85
CA LEU A 18 19.15 5.87 -11.59
C LEU A 18 19.80 4.53 -11.87
N HIS A 19 21.00 4.37 -11.31
CA HIS A 19 21.76 3.12 -11.34
C HIS A 19 22.15 2.61 -9.94
N PRO A 20 21.46 2.95 -8.85
CA PRO A 20 21.86 2.54 -7.51
C PRO A 20 21.69 1.05 -7.32
N SER A 21 22.49 0.47 -6.45
CA SER A 21 22.27 -0.87 -5.91
C SER A 21 21.46 -0.83 -4.61
N ASP A 22 21.69 0.19 -3.77
CA ASP A 22 21.08 0.42 -2.47
C ASP A 22 20.52 1.83 -2.39
N CYS A 23 19.33 1.97 -1.79
CA CYS A 23 18.62 3.23 -1.66
C CYS A 23 18.13 3.43 -0.22
N LEU A 24 18.53 4.54 0.42
CA LEU A 24 17.95 5.03 1.65
C LEU A 24 17.05 6.23 1.33
N ILE A 25 15.78 6.14 1.68
CA ILE A 25 14.76 7.14 1.38
C ILE A 25 14.33 7.77 2.70
N ALA A 26 14.39 9.10 2.76
CA ALA A 26 14.11 9.88 3.96
C ALA A 26 12.60 10.09 4.20
N GLU A 27 11.79 9.05 3.98
CA GLU A 27 10.37 9.05 4.34
C GLU A 27 10.21 8.93 5.86
N PRO A 28 9.23 9.58 6.46
CA PRO A 28 8.96 9.44 7.89
C PRO A 28 8.68 7.98 8.28
N THR A 29 9.42 7.51 9.29
CA THR A 29 9.22 6.18 9.88
C THR A 29 9.19 6.30 11.40
N PRO A 30 8.74 5.26 12.12
CA PRO A 30 8.99 5.18 13.56
C PRO A 30 10.49 5.30 13.82
N ALA A 31 10.87 6.07 14.85
CA ALA A 31 12.25 6.41 15.12
C ALA A 31 13.18 5.18 15.29
N HIS A 32 12.63 4.06 15.75
CA HIS A 32 13.36 2.82 16.03
C HIS A 32 13.02 1.66 15.09
N ALA A 33 12.22 1.90 14.04
CA ALA A 33 11.78 0.84 13.12
C ALA A 33 11.82 1.30 11.66
N PRO A 34 12.98 1.22 10.99
CA PRO A 34 13.10 1.49 9.57
C PRO A 34 12.18 0.60 8.73
N CYS A 35 11.60 1.14 7.68
CA CYS A 35 10.66 0.41 6.83
C CYS A 35 11.35 -0.22 5.63
N ILE A 36 11.18 -1.54 5.46
CA ILE A 36 11.79 -2.31 4.37
C ILE A 36 10.79 -2.81 3.34
N GLY A 37 9.49 -2.64 3.57
CA GLY A 37 8.47 -3.20 2.67
C GLY A 37 7.13 -2.51 2.77
N GLN A 38 6.32 -2.70 1.73
CA GLN A 38 5.02 -2.07 1.58
C GLN A 38 4.02 -3.04 0.95
N LYS A 39 2.75 -2.94 1.37
CA LYS A 39 1.64 -3.69 0.75
C LYS A 39 1.50 -3.34 -0.73
N GLY A 40 0.99 -4.29 -1.49
CA GLY A 40 0.59 -4.05 -2.87
C GLY A 40 -0.59 -3.07 -2.98
N VAL A 41 -0.85 -2.63 -4.18
CA VAL A 41 -1.96 -1.74 -4.50
C VAL A 41 -2.65 -2.19 -5.78
N LEU A 42 -3.97 -2.12 -5.79
CA LEU A 42 -4.78 -2.29 -6.98
C LEU A 42 -5.90 -1.25 -6.94
N ARG A 43 -5.77 -0.21 -7.79
CA ARG A 43 -6.78 0.83 -7.96
C ARG A 43 -7.46 0.66 -9.30
N TYR A 44 -8.78 0.62 -9.29
CA TYR A 44 -9.54 0.38 -10.49
C TYR A 44 -10.91 1.06 -10.46
N THR A 45 -11.49 1.18 -11.63
CA THR A 45 -12.88 1.58 -11.83
C THR A 45 -13.65 0.40 -12.38
N VAL A 46 -14.86 0.19 -11.91
CA VAL A 46 -15.83 -0.71 -12.53
C VAL A 46 -17.01 0.11 -13.00
N ASP A 47 -17.33 -0.02 -14.29
CA ASP A 47 -18.54 0.53 -14.88
C ASP A 47 -19.53 -0.63 -15.11
N PHE A 48 -20.66 -0.59 -14.39
CA PHE A 48 -21.75 -1.55 -14.50
C PHE A 48 -22.81 -1.01 -15.44
N THR A 49 -23.31 -1.87 -16.32
CA THR A 49 -24.39 -1.55 -17.24
C THR A 49 -25.59 -2.45 -16.96
N GLY A 50 -26.73 -1.83 -16.76
CA GLY A 50 -28.02 -2.49 -16.53
C GLY A 50 -28.97 -2.34 -17.70
N GLU A 51 -30.09 -3.02 -17.62
CA GLU A 51 -31.22 -2.90 -18.54
C GLU A 51 -32.33 -2.10 -17.85
N PRO A 52 -32.68 -0.90 -18.36
CA PRO A 52 -33.67 -0.04 -17.73
C PRO A 52 -35.07 -0.63 -17.86
N GLY A 53 -35.92 -0.28 -16.91
CA GLY A 53 -37.32 -0.69 -16.89
C GLY A 53 -38.11 0.08 -15.85
N HIS A 54 -39.42 -0.11 -15.82
CA HIS A 54 -40.26 0.48 -14.80
C HIS A 54 -40.03 -0.22 -13.45
N SER A 55 -39.75 0.54 -12.40
CA SER A 55 -39.38 0.01 -11.08
C SER A 55 -40.38 -1.01 -10.50
N SER A 56 -41.69 -0.84 -10.76
CA SER A 56 -42.72 -1.77 -10.26
C SER A 56 -42.64 -3.18 -10.91
N LEU A 57 -41.90 -3.35 -11.98
CA LEU A 57 -41.70 -4.64 -12.65
C LEU A 57 -40.39 -5.31 -12.24
N TYR A 58 -39.51 -4.59 -11.54
CA TYR A 58 -38.25 -5.11 -11.00
C TYR A 58 -38.54 -5.96 -9.74
N PRO A 59 -37.86 -7.09 -9.48
CA PRO A 59 -36.72 -7.64 -10.22
C PRO A 59 -37.08 -8.59 -11.37
N GLN A 60 -38.34 -8.79 -11.72
CA GLN A 60 -38.76 -9.72 -12.78
C GLN A 60 -38.30 -9.25 -14.19
N PHE A 61 -38.29 -7.95 -14.41
CA PHE A 61 -37.87 -7.34 -15.67
C PHE A 61 -36.87 -6.22 -15.39
N GLY A 62 -35.86 -6.13 -16.29
CA GLY A 62 -34.75 -5.21 -16.16
C GLY A 62 -33.58 -5.78 -15.35
N THR A 63 -32.44 -5.12 -15.47
CA THR A 63 -31.22 -5.45 -14.72
C THR A 63 -30.67 -4.16 -14.13
N SER A 64 -30.60 -4.07 -12.81
CA SER A 64 -30.13 -2.87 -12.13
C SER A 64 -28.60 -2.85 -12.01
N ALA A 65 -27.96 -1.86 -12.64
CA ALA A 65 -26.52 -1.64 -12.49
C ALA A 65 -26.11 -1.32 -11.02
N VAL A 66 -26.99 -0.67 -10.26
CA VAL A 66 -26.75 -0.39 -8.84
C VAL A 66 -26.77 -1.67 -8.01
N MET A 67 -27.70 -2.60 -8.31
CA MET A 67 -27.72 -3.88 -7.61
C MET A 67 -26.52 -4.76 -7.99
N GLN A 68 -26.10 -4.76 -9.26
CA GLN A 68 -24.86 -5.44 -9.65
C GLN A 68 -23.64 -4.91 -8.86
N ALA A 69 -23.53 -3.59 -8.68
CA ALA A 69 -22.46 -2.99 -7.90
C ALA A 69 -22.56 -3.37 -6.41
N ALA A 70 -23.77 -3.45 -5.85
CA ALA A 70 -23.99 -3.88 -4.47
C ALA A 70 -23.58 -5.35 -4.25
N ASP A 71 -23.97 -6.25 -5.15
CA ASP A 71 -23.58 -7.66 -5.10
C ASP A 71 -22.08 -7.84 -5.23
N PHE A 72 -21.45 -7.08 -6.14
CA PHE A 72 -19.99 -7.06 -6.27
C PHE A 72 -19.30 -6.58 -4.99
N LEU A 73 -19.78 -5.50 -4.35
CA LEU A 73 -19.24 -5.01 -3.07
C LEU A 73 -19.43 -6.03 -1.94
N ALA A 74 -20.56 -6.74 -1.91
CA ALA A 74 -20.79 -7.81 -0.96
C ALA A 74 -19.74 -8.93 -1.11
N TRP A 75 -19.45 -9.32 -2.35
CA TRP A 75 -18.37 -10.26 -2.62
C TRP A 75 -16.99 -9.70 -2.23
N ILE A 76 -16.64 -8.47 -2.63
CA ILE A 76 -15.36 -7.81 -2.24
C ILE A 76 -15.15 -7.87 -0.74
N SER A 77 -16.21 -7.68 0.07
CA SER A 77 -16.11 -7.72 1.52
C SER A 77 -15.64 -9.08 2.06
N THR A 78 -15.84 -10.16 1.30
CA THR A 78 -15.39 -11.50 1.68
C THR A 78 -13.87 -11.66 1.57
N LEU A 79 -13.21 -10.90 0.69
CA LEU A 79 -11.76 -10.95 0.51
C LEU A 79 -11.00 -10.53 1.78
N HIS A 80 -11.55 -9.60 2.54
CA HIS A 80 -10.98 -9.19 3.83
C HIS A 80 -11.01 -10.29 4.90
N LYS A 81 -11.91 -11.27 4.76
CA LYS A 81 -12.04 -12.37 5.72
C LYS A 81 -11.06 -13.52 5.44
N ARG A 82 -10.44 -13.54 4.26
CA ARG A 82 -9.53 -14.62 3.85
C ARG A 82 -8.16 -14.47 4.52
N ASP A 83 -7.49 -15.60 4.68
CA ASP A 83 -6.09 -15.67 5.07
C ASP A 83 -5.22 -15.76 3.81
N TYR A 84 -4.12 -15.03 3.84
CA TYR A 84 -3.12 -15.04 2.77
C TYR A 84 -1.82 -15.61 3.35
N PRO A 85 -1.30 -16.72 2.78
CA PRO A 85 -0.12 -17.41 3.31
C PRO A 85 1.10 -16.48 3.38
N GLN A 86 1.83 -16.54 4.49
CA GLN A 86 3.06 -15.80 4.70
C GLN A 86 4.21 -16.76 4.96
N THR A 87 5.42 -16.40 4.55
CA THR A 87 6.62 -17.12 5.00
C THR A 87 6.87 -16.85 6.48
N PRO A 88 7.54 -17.77 7.22
CA PRO A 88 7.87 -17.53 8.63
C PRO A 88 8.64 -16.21 8.87
N GLN A 89 9.54 -15.84 7.95
CA GLN A 89 10.28 -14.57 8.02
C GLN A 89 9.33 -13.38 7.89
N MET A 90 8.44 -13.40 6.89
CA MET A 90 7.45 -12.33 6.69
C MET A 90 6.49 -12.23 7.88
N ASP A 91 6.07 -13.38 8.43
CA ASP A 91 5.20 -13.42 9.60
C ASP A 91 5.85 -12.75 10.83
N ALA A 92 7.14 -12.98 11.04
CA ALA A 92 7.88 -12.32 12.14
C ALA A 92 7.96 -10.80 11.95
N ILE A 93 8.24 -10.32 10.73
CA ILE A 93 8.29 -8.91 10.39
C ILE A 93 6.91 -8.26 10.56
N ILE A 94 5.84 -8.92 10.10
CA ILE A 94 4.47 -8.42 10.26
C ILE A 94 4.10 -8.31 11.75
N ARG A 95 4.43 -9.30 12.58
CA ARG A 95 4.17 -9.21 14.03
C ARG A 95 4.86 -8.00 14.65
N HIS A 96 6.15 -7.81 14.38
CA HIS A 96 6.88 -6.62 14.85
C HIS A 96 6.24 -5.32 14.33
N SER A 97 5.84 -5.29 13.06
CA SER A 97 5.16 -4.12 12.48
C SER A 97 3.81 -3.83 13.16
N CYS A 98 3.06 -4.86 13.57
CA CYS A 98 1.83 -4.69 14.35
C CYS A 98 2.12 -4.10 15.73
N GLU A 99 3.16 -4.57 16.42
CA GLU A 99 3.57 -4.06 17.74
C GLU A 99 3.94 -2.58 17.65
N VAL A 100 4.78 -2.21 16.67
CA VAL A 100 5.17 -0.81 16.44
C VAL A 100 3.96 0.07 16.09
N ALA A 101 3.06 -0.41 15.21
CA ALA A 101 1.86 0.34 14.85
C ALA A 101 0.90 0.50 16.04
N GLN A 102 0.78 -0.52 16.89
CA GLN A 102 -0.03 -0.45 18.13
C GLN A 102 0.52 0.56 19.12
N GLU A 103 1.85 0.66 19.26
CA GLU A 103 2.48 1.67 20.11
C GLU A 103 2.17 3.10 19.65
N ILE A 104 2.13 3.33 18.33
CA ILE A 104 1.95 4.67 17.75
C ILE A 104 0.48 5.07 17.69
N TYR A 105 -0.38 4.18 17.25
CA TYR A 105 -1.79 4.50 16.92
C TYR A 105 -2.80 3.91 17.91
N GLY A 106 -2.39 2.94 18.72
CA GLY A 106 -3.29 2.12 19.53
C GLY A 106 -4.08 1.09 18.68
N GLY A 107 -4.65 0.08 19.33
CA GLY A 107 -5.49 -0.93 18.66
C GLY A 107 -4.74 -2.06 17.98
N ASP A 108 -5.48 -2.99 17.36
CA ASP A 108 -4.93 -4.16 16.67
C ASP A 108 -4.73 -3.87 15.17
N PHE A 109 -3.49 -4.00 14.71
CA PHE A 109 -3.11 -3.79 13.31
C PHE A 109 -2.94 -5.08 12.52
N SER A 110 -3.23 -6.25 13.10
CA SER A 110 -2.99 -7.54 12.43
C SER A 110 -3.76 -7.65 11.09
N ALA A 111 -5.02 -7.21 11.05
CA ALA A 111 -5.81 -7.20 9.83
C ALA A 111 -5.27 -6.20 8.79
N VAL A 112 -4.71 -5.08 9.21
CA VAL A 112 -4.14 -4.08 8.30
C VAL A 112 -2.99 -4.67 7.49
N PHE A 113 -2.13 -5.47 8.10
CA PHE A 113 -0.99 -6.09 7.42
C PHE A 113 -1.33 -7.39 6.71
N ARG A 114 -2.20 -8.24 7.31
CA ARG A 114 -2.43 -9.63 6.87
C ARG A 114 -3.58 -9.78 5.88
N LYS A 115 -4.52 -8.84 5.85
CA LYS A 115 -5.75 -8.96 5.05
C LYS A 115 -5.71 -8.02 3.84
N VAL A 116 -6.50 -8.33 2.83
CA VAL A 116 -6.83 -7.36 1.79
C VAL A 116 -7.61 -6.22 2.45
N ALA A 117 -7.10 -5.00 2.34
CA ALA A 117 -7.87 -3.81 2.66
C ALA A 117 -8.53 -3.31 1.37
N TYR A 118 -9.76 -2.83 1.46
CA TYR A 118 -10.51 -2.31 0.33
C TYR A 118 -11.29 -1.07 0.73
N ASN A 119 -11.33 -0.11 -0.17
CA ASN A 119 -12.10 1.11 0.01
C ASN A 119 -12.88 1.42 -1.28
N PRO A 120 -14.22 1.32 -1.26
CA PRO A 120 -15.06 1.89 -2.31
C PRO A 120 -15.09 3.41 -2.14
N GLY A 121 -14.11 4.10 -2.75
CA GLY A 121 -13.91 5.54 -2.57
C GLY A 121 -14.97 6.40 -3.24
N LEU A 122 -15.65 5.86 -4.26
CA LEU A 122 -16.79 6.50 -4.91
C LEU A 122 -17.71 5.42 -5.47
N ILE A 123 -18.99 5.59 -5.27
CA ILE A 123 -20.05 4.87 -5.98
C ILE A 123 -21.09 5.86 -6.47
N GLU A 124 -21.41 5.82 -7.74
CA GLU A 124 -22.38 6.73 -8.37
C GLU A 124 -23.20 5.97 -9.41
N GLY A 125 -24.51 6.04 -9.32
CA GLY A 125 -25.40 5.33 -10.25
C GLY A 125 -26.87 5.58 -10.03
N GLY A 126 -27.66 5.16 -11.03
CA GLY A 126 -29.10 5.41 -11.08
C GLY A 126 -29.47 6.81 -11.58
N GLU A 127 -30.71 6.97 -12.02
CA GLU A 127 -31.26 8.23 -12.54
C GLU A 127 -32.41 8.74 -11.69
N ARG A 128 -33.38 7.86 -11.40
CA ARG A 128 -34.61 8.16 -10.65
C ARG A 128 -35.12 6.92 -9.94
N GLU A 129 -35.83 7.10 -8.84
CA GLU A 129 -36.41 6.03 -8.01
C GLU A 129 -37.42 5.12 -8.74
N ASN A 130 -38.02 5.59 -9.80
CA ASN A 130 -39.03 4.84 -10.58
C ASN A 130 -38.47 4.20 -11.86
N ILE A 131 -37.15 4.24 -12.06
CA ILE A 131 -36.46 3.65 -13.19
C ILE A 131 -35.42 2.65 -12.69
N VAL A 132 -35.36 1.45 -13.25
CA VAL A 132 -34.28 0.48 -12.99
C VAL A 132 -32.97 1.06 -13.48
N ALA A 133 -31.97 1.17 -12.61
CA ALA A 133 -30.72 1.87 -12.87
C ALA A 133 -29.95 1.27 -14.06
N GLN A 134 -29.70 2.07 -15.07
CA GLN A 134 -28.97 1.65 -16.27
C GLN A 134 -27.47 1.69 -16.10
N ARG A 135 -26.95 2.55 -15.23
CA ARG A 135 -25.50 2.74 -15.03
C ARG A 135 -25.16 2.84 -13.55
N CYS A 136 -23.98 2.27 -13.22
CA CYS A 136 -23.34 2.52 -11.93
C CYS A 136 -21.83 2.47 -12.11
N ARG A 137 -21.13 3.43 -11.53
CA ARG A 137 -19.67 3.51 -11.53
C ARG A 137 -19.15 3.36 -10.11
N LEU A 138 -18.13 2.53 -9.94
CA LEU A 138 -17.47 2.25 -8.69
C LEU A 138 -15.96 2.49 -8.81
N LEU A 139 -15.38 3.31 -7.94
CA LEU A 139 -13.94 3.51 -7.83
C LEU A 139 -13.42 2.83 -6.57
N MET A 140 -12.43 1.96 -6.76
CA MET A 140 -11.85 1.13 -5.69
C MET A 140 -10.37 1.41 -5.47
N ASP A 141 -9.96 1.47 -4.19
CA ASP A 141 -8.56 1.35 -3.75
C ASP A 141 -8.43 0.07 -2.92
N MET A 142 -7.62 -0.87 -3.37
CA MET A 142 -7.30 -2.09 -2.63
C MET A 142 -5.84 -2.11 -2.23
N ARG A 143 -5.56 -2.63 -1.01
CA ARG A 143 -4.21 -2.88 -0.53
C ARG A 143 -4.02 -4.37 -0.32
N LEU A 144 -3.05 -4.92 -1.06
CA LEU A 144 -2.83 -6.35 -1.12
C LEU A 144 -1.75 -6.77 -0.12
N PRO A 145 -2.00 -7.76 0.72
CA PRO A 145 -0.97 -8.31 1.61
C PRO A 145 0.08 -9.07 0.78
N TRP A 146 1.19 -9.42 1.41
CA TRP A 146 2.09 -10.43 0.85
C TRP A 146 1.35 -11.77 0.73
N GLY A 147 1.71 -12.58 -0.27
CA GLY A 147 1.09 -13.88 -0.53
C GLY A 147 -0.05 -13.86 -1.54
N VAL A 148 -0.35 -12.71 -2.15
CA VAL A 148 -1.23 -12.58 -3.31
C VAL A 148 -0.70 -11.50 -4.24
N SER A 149 -0.63 -11.79 -5.53
CA SER A 149 -0.24 -10.81 -6.54
C SER A 149 -1.42 -9.97 -7.00
N HIS A 150 -1.12 -8.78 -7.54
CA HIS A 150 -2.15 -7.95 -8.14
C HIS A 150 -2.80 -8.61 -9.37
N ALA A 151 -2.04 -9.42 -10.12
CA ALA A 151 -2.55 -10.14 -11.28
C ALA A 151 -3.56 -11.24 -10.90
N GLU A 152 -3.26 -12.03 -9.85
CA GLU A 152 -4.19 -13.02 -9.30
C GLU A 152 -5.46 -12.34 -8.80
N MET A 153 -5.33 -11.25 -8.04
CA MET A 153 -6.47 -10.50 -7.52
C MET A 153 -7.30 -9.88 -8.65
N GLN A 154 -6.67 -9.31 -9.68
CA GLN A 154 -7.38 -8.77 -10.85
C GLN A 154 -8.15 -9.85 -11.57
N SER A 155 -7.54 -11.01 -11.84
CA SER A 155 -8.20 -12.14 -12.49
C SER A 155 -9.41 -12.63 -11.68
N GLU A 156 -9.29 -12.68 -10.37
CA GLU A 156 -10.41 -13.05 -9.50
C GLU A 156 -11.54 -12.02 -9.54
N ILE A 157 -11.20 -10.73 -9.55
CA ILE A 157 -12.18 -9.64 -9.72
C ILE A 157 -12.91 -9.79 -11.04
N GLU A 158 -12.20 -10.00 -12.15
CA GLU A 158 -12.77 -10.15 -13.49
C GLU A 158 -13.75 -11.35 -13.58
N LEU A 159 -13.43 -12.45 -12.90
CA LEU A 159 -14.30 -13.62 -12.84
C LEU A 159 -15.63 -13.38 -12.07
N HIS A 160 -15.65 -12.42 -11.16
CA HIS A 160 -16.83 -12.08 -10.34
C HIS A 160 -17.62 -10.90 -10.89
N LEU A 161 -17.15 -10.27 -11.96
CA LEU A 161 -17.90 -9.21 -12.62
C LEU A 161 -18.96 -9.81 -13.54
N PRO A 162 -20.17 -9.20 -13.60
CA PRO A 162 -21.16 -9.57 -14.61
C PRO A 162 -20.63 -9.22 -16.00
N LEU A 163 -21.07 -9.96 -17.02
CA LEU A 163 -20.66 -9.75 -18.43
C LEU A 163 -20.95 -8.33 -18.95
N THR A 164 -21.88 -7.64 -18.31
CA THR A 164 -22.28 -6.26 -18.63
C THR A 164 -21.42 -5.19 -17.96
N ALA A 165 -20.46 -5.60 -17.10
CA ALA A 165 -19.54 -4.67 -16.45
C ALA A 165 -18.19 -4.62 -17.17
N SER A 166 -17.50 -3.50 -17.04
CA SER A 166 -16.14 -3.33 -17.53
C SER A 166 -15.21 -2.87 -16.39
N LEU A 167 -14.02 -3.47 -16.35
CA LEU A 167 -12.95 -3.14 -15.41
C LEU A 167 -11.89 -2.28 -16.09
N THR A 168 -11.52 -1.18 -15.46
CA THR A 168 -10.38 -0.34 -15.87
C THR A 168 -9.39 -0.19 -14.73
N VAL A 169 -8.23 -0.84 -14.83
CA VAL A 169 -7.15 -0.72 -13.84
C VAL A 169 -6.40 0.59 -14.03
N LYS A 170 -6.26 1.36 -12.95
CA LYS A 170 -5.53 2.65 -12.91
C LYS A 170 -4.12 2.50 -12.35
N THR A 171 -3.97 1.66 -11.34
CA THR A 171 -2.69 1.42 -10.67
C THR A 171 -2.67 -0.01 -10.18
N ALA A 172 -1.63 -0.74 -10.51
CA ALA A 172 -1.38 -2.09 -10.02
C ALA A 172 0.09 -2.25 -9.63
N ALA A 173 0.34 -2.84 -8.48
CA ALA A 173 1.69 -3.19 -8.04
C ALA A 173 1.59 -4.24 -6.92
N ASP A 174 2.51 -5.20 -6.92
CA ASP A 174 2.61 -6.19 -5.87
C ASP A 174 3.15 -5.60 -4.55
N ALA A 175 2.93 -6.31 -3.47
CA ALA A 175 3.64 -6.07 -2.23
C ALA A 175 5.14 -6.27 -2.48
N SER A 176 5.96 -5.43 -1.87
CA SER A 176 7.41 -5.47 -2.06
C SER A 176 8.13 -5.39 -0.73
N MET A 177 9.31 -6.03 -0.66
CA MET A 177 10.15 -5.99 0.53
C MET A 177 11.62 -6.13 0.11
N THR A 178 12.48 -5.33 0.72
CA THR A 178 13.93 -5.53 0.69
C THR A 178 14.29 -6.67 1.64
N ASP A 179 15.21 -7.53 1.24
CA ASP A 179 15.71 -8.63 2.07
C ASP A 179 16.19 -8.08 3.42
N PRO A 180 15.59 -8.51 4.56
CA PRO A 180 16.00 -8.06 5.88
C PRO A 180 17.43 -8.43 6.24
N ASP A 181 17.98 -9.44 5.59
CA ASP A 181 19.37 -9.89 5.78
C ASP A 181 20.39 -9.15 4.91
N SER A 182 19.93 -8.26 4.01
CA SER A 182 20.80 -7.44 3.17
C SER A 182 21.72 -6.54 3.98
N PHE A 183 22.88 -6.20 3.39
CA PHE A 183 23.81 -5.26 4.03
C PHE A 183 23.15 -3.91 4.31
N LEU A 184 22.34 -3.40 3.40
CA LEU A 184 21.61 -2.14 3.59
C LEU A 184 20.79 -2.16 4.86
N VAL A 185 19.92 -3.16 5.03
CA VAL A 185 19.01 -3.25 6.19
C VAL A 185 19.81 -3.40 7.49
N LYS A 186 20.79 -4.30 7.52
CA LYS A 186 21.65 -4.51 8.70
C LYS A 186 22.42 -3.24 9.07
N THR A 187 22.94 -2.50 8.09
CA THR A 187 23.65 -1.26 8.34
C THR A 187 22.76 -0.17 8.89
N VAL A 188 21.59 0.07 8.26
CA VAL A 188 20.65 1.10 8.72
C VAL A 188 20.11 0.75 10.12
N CYS A 189 19.65 -0.48 10.33
CA CYS A 189 19.17 -0.92 11.66
C CYS A 189 20.28 -0.84 12.72
N GLY A 190 21.53 -1.18 12.38
CA GLY A 190 22.67 -1.03 13.29
C GLY A 190 22.90 0.43 13.68
N CYS A 191 22.95 1.34 12.70
CA CYS A 191 23.14 2.77 12.98
C CYS A 191 21.98 3.37 13.79
N VAL A 192 20.74 2.94 13.52
CA VAL A 192 19.57 3.35 14.30
C VAL A 192 19.67 2.81 15.74
N GLY A 193 20.01 1.53 15.89
CA GLY A 193 20.19 0.91 17.20
C GLY A 193 21.27 1.61 18.05
N ASP A 194 22.42 1.90 17.44
CA ASP A 194 23.51 2.64 18.08
C ASP A 194 23.07 4.05 18.52
N ALA A 195 22.35 4.77 17.66
CA ALA A 195 21.91 6.13 17.95
C ALA A 195 20.88 6.22 19.09
N TYR A 196 20.02 5.22 19.23
CA TYR A 196 18.98 5.20 20.26
C TYR A 196 19.31 4.28 21.45
N GLY A 197 20.41 3.54 21.41
CA GLY A 197 20.80 2.58 22.46
C GLY A 197 19.83 1.40 22.61
N ILE A 198 19.26 0.91 21.49
CA ILE A 198 18.26 -0.16 21.45
C ILE A 198 18.61 -1.24 20.42
N SER A 199 17.94 -2.39 20.53
CA SER A 199 17.91 -3.35 19.42
C SER A 199 16.89 -2.86 18.39
N CYS A 200 17.36 -2.55 17.18
CA CYS A 200 16.50 -2.11 16.10
C CYS A 200 16.14 -3.28 15.16
N SER A 201 14.86 -3.41 14.87
CA SER A 201 14.33 -4.37 13.88
C SER A 201 13.55 -3.64 12.79
N PRO A 202 13.65 -4.08 11.53
CA PRO A 202 12.92 -3.45 10.45
C PRO A 202 11.43 -3.79 10.50
N MET A 203 10.60 -2.89 9.96
CA MET A 203 9.17 -3.09 9.80
C MET A 203 8.75 -3.03 8.33
N VAL A 204 7.49 -3.35 8.07
CA VAL A 204 6.79 -3.07 6.82
C VAL A 204 5.61 -2.14 7.09
N GLN A 205 5.11 -1.47 6.05
CA GLN A 205 4.00 -0.54 6.20
C GLN A 205 2.88 -0.76 5.17
N TRP A 206 1.71 -0.21 5.47
CA TRP A 206 0.52 -0.28 4.62
C TRP A 206 0.50 0.79 3.52
N ALA A 207 1.19 1.90 3.74
CA ALA A 207 1.29 3.02 2.80
C ALA A 207 2.29 2.74 1.67
N ALA A 208 2.34 3.62 0.70
CA ALA A 208 3.24 3.52 -0.42
C ALA A 208 4.10 4.78 -0.53
N SER A 209 5.36 4.57 -0.87
CA SER A 209 6.34 5.61 -1.20
C SER A 209 7.07 5.24 -2.48
N ASP A 210 8.05 6.03 -2.86
CA ASP A 210 8.97 5.76 -3.97
C ASP A 210 9.81 4.49 -3.78
N ALA A 211 10.03 4.07 -2.52
CA ALA A 211 10.72 2.82 -2.19
C ALA A 211 10.10 1.60 -2.90
N ARG A 212 8.76 1.57 -3.07
CA ARG A 212 8.11 0.50 -3.81
C ARG A 212 8.54 0.47 -5.28
N ALA A 213 8.58 1.62 -5.94
CA ALA A 213 8.99 1.70 -7.34
C ALA A 213 10.44 1.22 -7.53
N LEU A 214 11.31 1.61 -6.62
CA LEU A 214 12.70 1.16 -6.60
C LEU A 214 12.82 -0.35 -6.36
N ARG A 215 12.13 -0.89 -5.35
CA ARG A 215 12.13 -2.33 -5.07
C ARG A 215 11.61 -3.17 -6.23
N LEU A 216 10.52 -2.74 -6.87
CA LEU A 216 9.97 -3.42 -8.05
C LEU A 216 10.88 -3.32 -9.29
N ALA A 217 11.76 -2.31 -9.34
CA ALA A 217 12.82 -2.18 -10.34
C ALA A 217 14.11 -2.95 -9.98
N GLY A 218 14.10 -3.75 -8.91
CA GLY A 218 15.22 -4.61 -8.50
C GLY A 218 16.26 -3.97 -7.59
N PHE A 219 16.01 -2.74 -7.09
CA PHE A 219 16.89 -2.11 -6.11
C PHE A 219 16.54 -2.56 -4.69
N ARG A 220 17.55 -2.61 -3.81
CA ARG A 220 17.31 -2.68 -2.37
C ARG A 220 16.99 -1.29 -1.85
N ALA A 221 15.81 -1.11 -1.27
CA ALA A 221 15.38 0.19 -0.75
C ALA A 221 14.86 0.06 0.67
N ILE A 222 15.29 0.97 1.55
CA ILE A 222 14.84 1.12 2.92
C ILE A 222 14.38 2.56 3.14
N GLU A 223 13.34 2.73 3.91
CA GLU A 223 12.82 4.03 4.31
C GLU A 223 13.20 4.28 5.76
N TYR A 224 13.78 5.42 6.02
CA TYR A 224 14.07 5.90 7.37
C TYR A 224 14.15 7.42 7.36
N GLY A 225 13.31 8.07 8.14
CA GLY A 225 13.33 9.52 8.28
C GLY A 225 12.55 9.99 9.52
N PRO A 226 12.84 11.22 9.97
CA PRO A 226 12.17 11.82 11.10
C PRO A 226 10.78 12.33 10.71
N GLY A 227 9.83 12.29 11.64
CA GLY A 227 8.49 12.84 11.47
C GLY A 227 7.52 12.33 12.52
N GLU A 228 6.49 13.11 12.82
CA GLU A 228 5.39 12.66 13.67
C GLU A 228 4.33 11.99 12.80
N LEU A 229 4.37 10.67 12.70
CA LEU A 229 3.52 9.86 11.81
C LEU A 229 2.01 10.14 11.95
N GLN A 230 1.58 10.49 13.16
CA GLN A 230 0.18 10.80 13.46
C GLN A 230 -0.29 12.14 12.86
N THR A 231 0.65 13.01 12.46
CA THR A 231 0.35 14.33 11.87
C THR A 231 0.53 14.38 10.37
N MET A 232 1.00 13.29 9.74
CA MET A 232 1.23 13.20 8.30
C MET A 232 -0.04 13.55 7.52
N HIS A 233 0.12 14.39 6.50
CA HIS A 233 -0.98 14.93 5.66
C HIS A 233 -2.05 15.70 6.45
N GLY A 234 -1.82 15.96 7.72
CA GLY A 234 -2.72 16.69 8.61
C GLY A 234 -2.42 18.19 8.68
N ILE A 235 -3.34 18.94 9.31
CA ILE A 235 -3.08 20.32 9.70
C ILE A 235 -2.02 20.30 10.81
N ASN A 236 -0.98 21.14 10.70
CA ASN A 236 0.15 21.20 11.63
C ASN A 236 1.06 19.96 11.57
N GLU A 237 1.23 19.37 10.39
CA GLU A 237 2.29 18.39 10.17
C GLU A 237 3.64 18.95 10.62
N ARG A 238 4.41 18.14 11.36
CA ARG A 238 5.62 18.62 12.03
C ARG A 238 6.65 17.53 12.23
N VAL A 239 7.88 17.96 12.45
CA VAL A 239 9.01 17.12 12.84
C VAL A 239 9.69 17.73 14.08
N ARG A 240 10.13 16.90 15.01
CA ARG A 240 10.92 17.34 16.17
C ARG A 240 12.37 17.64 15.72
N ILE A 241 12.94 18.73 16.21
CA ILE A 241 14.31 19.14 15.87
C ILE A 241 15.35 18.11 16.33
N ASP A 242 15.14 17.51 17.50
CA ASP A 242 16.03 16.45 18.03
C ASP A 242 16.01 15.20 17.13
N GLN A 243 14.83 14.77 16.64
CA GLN A 243 14.70 13.67 15.69
C GLN A 243 15.38 13.99 14.34
N LEU A 244 15.26 15.23 13.86
CA LEU A 244 15.92 15.66 12.63
C LEU A 244 17.45 15.57 12.78
N ASN A 245 18.01 16.05 13.90
CA ASN A 245 19.44 15.97 14.17
C ASN A 245 19.93 14.53 14.32
N THR A 246 19.17 13.68 15.02
CA THR A 246 19.50 12.25 15.16
C THR A 246 19.49 11.54 13.83
N ALA A 247 18.48 11.78 12.98
CA ALA A 247 18.41 11.20 11.64
C ALA A 247 19.59 11.62 10.74
N ALA A 248 19.99 12.89 10.81
CA ALA A 248 21.19 13.37 10.09
C ALA A 248 22.46 12.63 10.53
N GLY A 249 22.63 12.40 11.84
CA GLY A 249 23.75 11.61 12.37
C GLY A 249 23.71 10.14 11.90
N ILE A 250 22.51 9.54 11.87
CA ILE A 250 22.34 8.18 11.36
C ILE A 250 22.70 8.08 9.89
N TYR A 251 22.27 9.06 9.06
CA TYR A 251 22.61 9.07 7.63
C TYR A 251 24.13 9.18 7.41
N ALA A 252 24.81 10.04 8.19
CA ALA A 252 26.26 10.14 8.15
C ALA A 252 26.94 8.81 8.48
N ALA A 253 26.52 8.14 9.56
CA ALA A 253 27.07 6.85 9.99
C ALA A 253 26.80 5.74 8.94
N VAL A 254 25.64 5.75 8.28
CA VAL A 254 25.35 4.81 7.17
C VAL A 254 26.29 5.05 6.01
N ILE A 255 26.52 6.31 5.61
CA ILE A 255 27.44 6.67 4.52
C ILE A 255 28.88 6.25 4.85
N GLU A 256 29.34 6.47 6.07
CA GLU A 256 30.68 6.05 6.54
C GLU A 256 30.84 4.54 6.42
N LYS A 257 29.88 3.75 6.93
CA LYS A 257 29.92 2.26 6.82
C LYS A 257 29.90 1.75 5.38
N TYR A 258 29.30 2.50 4.45
CA TYR A 258 29.37 2.20 3.02
C TYR A 258 30.73 2.57 2.43
N GLY A 259 31.36 3.67 2.86
CA GLY A 259 32.70 4.08 2.46
C GLY A 259 33.80 3.11 2.89
N GLU A 260 33.65 2.45 4.04
CA GLU A 260 34.59 1.41 4.51
C GLU A 260 34.57 0.14 3.68
N ARG A 261 33.60 -0.02 2.80
CA ARG A 261 33.40 -1.20 1.97
C ARG A 261 34.05 -1.12 0.58
N VAL A 262 34.43 0.10 0.19
CA VAL A 262 35.12 0.39 -1.08
C VAL A 262 36.63 0.32 -0.90
#